data_a9a1249abb8bc24e3950a1ddaa180db8
#
_entry.id   a9a1249abb8bc24e3950a1ddaa180db8
#
_cell.length_a   1.000
_cell.length_b   1.000
_cell.length_c   1.000
_cell.angle_alpha   90.00
_cell.angle_beta   90.00
_cell.angle_gamma   90.00
#
_symmetry.space_group_name_H-M   'P 1'
#
loop_
_entity.id
_entity.type
_entity.pdbx_description
1 polymer ?
#
loop_
_entity_poly.entity_id
_entity_poly.type
_entity_poly.pdbx_seq_one_letter_code
_entity_poly.pdbx_strand_id
1 'polypeptide(L)'
;YSLAIISGSDYIYLLDKDVNFMREAYPNPATTGVPVHYAIFDETSFIVGPTPNANFDAEIHFAYYPESIVTANTTWLGTEFDSALLNGTLVEAIRFQKGEPDMVALYDNMYAQSLALLKNLGDGKLREDTYRGGQVKVETA
;
A
#
# COMPACT_ATOMS: atom_id res chain seq x y z
N TYR A 1 2.45 5.69 2.97
CA TYR A 1 3.00 6.20 1.71
C TYR A 1 4.36 6.83 1.97
N SER A 2 5.33 6.57 1.11
CA SER A 2 6.59 7.31 1.08
C SER A 2 7.00 7.50 -0.37
N LEU A 3 7.54 8.67 -0.66
CA LEU A 3 8.05 9.02 -1.99
C LEU A 3 9.51 9.45 -1.86
N ALA A 4 10.37 8.84 -2.65
CA ALA A 4 11.75 9.25 -2.80
C ALA A 4 12.04 9.56 -4.27
N ILE A 5 12.90 10.53 -4.51
CA ILE A 5 13.47 10.76 -5.83
C ILE A 5 14.95 10.35 -5.83
N ILE A 6 15.42 9.92 -6.97
CA ILE A 6 16.81 9.52 -7.16
C ILE A 6 17.52 10.65 -7.89
N SER A 7 18.49 11.27 -7.22
CA SER A 7 19.32 12.32 -7.78
C SER A 7 20.78 11.87 -7.80
N GLY A 8 21.26 11.54 -8.99
CA GLY A 8 22.58 10.90 -9.11
C GLY A 8 22.56 9.48 -8.53
N SER A 9 23.25 9.26 -7.41
CA SER A 9 23.28 7.99 -6.68
C SER A 9 22.53 8.04 -5.36
N ASP A 10 21.94 9.17 -5.01
CA ASP A 10 21.36 9.41 -3.69
C ASP A 10 19.84 9.39 -3.73
N TYR A 11 19.26 8.73 -2.71
CA TYR A 11 17.82 8.77 -2.46
C TYR A 11 17.47 10.00 -1.63
N ILE A 12 16.62 10.85 -2.17
CA ILE A 12 16.07 12.02 -1.47
C ILE A 12 14.62 11.72 -1.11
N TYR A 13 14.37 11.44 0.18
CA TYR A 13 13.01 11.21 0.68
C TYR A 13 12.25 12.51 0.82
N LEU A 14 11.12 12.61 0.12
CA LEU A 14 10.27 13.78 0.17
C LEU A 14 9.40 13.76 1.43
N LEU A 15 9.18 14.93 2.01
CA LEU A 15 8.30 15.09 3.17
C LEU A 15 6.84 15.20 2.72
N ASP A 16 5.99 14.39 3.34
CA ASP A 16 4.54 14.45 3.12
C ASP A 16 3.96 15.75 3.70
N LYS A 17 3.16 16.44 2.91
CA LYS A 17 2.47 17.68 3.25
C LYS A 17 1.05 17.66 2.68
N ASP A 18 0.20 18.54 3.17
CA ASP A 18 -1.10 18.74 2.56
C ASP A 18 -1.05 19.65 1.31
N VAL A 19 -2.10 19.59 0.50
CA VAL A 19 -2.21 20.36 -0.75
C VAL A 19 -2.18 21.87 -0.51
N ASN A 20 -2.77 22.34 0.61
CA ASN A 20 -2.79 23.77 0.94
C ASN A 20 -1.37 24.28 1.23
N PHE A 21 -0.63 23.52 2.06
CA PHE A 21 0.79 23.84 2.29
C PHE A 21 1.57 23.92 0.96
N MET A 22 1.35 22.96 0.04
CA MET A 22 2.07 22.95 -1.24
C MET A 22 1.75 24.20 -2.06
N ARG A 23 0.49 24.66 -2.06
CA ARG A 23 0.07 25.86 -2.78
C ARG A 23 0.59 27.15 -2.13
N GLU A 24 0.71 27.20 -0.82
CA GLU A 24 1.25 28.33 -0.08
C GLU A 24 2.78 28.42 -0.19
N ALA A 25 3.47 27.29 -0.02
CA ALA A 25 4.94 27.23 -0.06
C ALA A 25 5.49 27.41 -1.49
N TYR A 26 4.75 26.92 -2.49
CA TYR A 26 5.14 26.91 -3.90
C TYR A 26 4.07 27.56 -4.79
N PRO A 27 3.79 28.88 -4.59
CA PRO A 27 2.70 29.54 -5.31
C PRO A 27 3.00 29.74 -6.81
N ASN A 28 4.28 29.73 -7.18
CA ASN A 28 4.70 29.92 -8.56
C ASN A 28 5.27 28.64 -9.16
N PRO A 29 4.55 27.96 -10.06
CA PRO A 29 5.01 26.74 -10.69
C PRO A 29 6.22 26.91 -11.61
N ALA A 30 6.56 28.14 -12.00
CA ALA A 30 7.76 28.43 -12.79
C ALA A 30 9.05 28.40 -11.96
N THR A 31 8.93 28.43 -10.62
CA THR A 31 10.09 28.25 -9.74
C THR A 31 10.44 26.76 -9.66
N THR A 32 11.54 26.41 -10.32
CA THR A 32 12.00 25.02 -10.40
C THR A 32 13.14 24.73 -9.43
N GLY A 33 13.25 23.49 -9.01
CA GLY A 33 14.31 23.01 -8.12
C GLY A 33 14.26 21.49 -7.92
N VAL A 34 15.08 20.99 -7.03
CA VAL A 34 15.00 19.60 -6.58
C VAL A 34 13.80 19.48 -5.63
N PRO A 35 12.84 18.59 -5.88
CA PRO A 35 11.68 18.42 -5.01
C PRO A 35 12.09 18.00 -3.59
N VAL A 36 11.40 18.55 -2.59
CA VAL A 36 11.63 18.26 -1.15
C VAL A 36 10.35 17.84 -0.45
N HIS A 37 9.19 18.26 -0.99
CA HIS A 37 7.88 17.96 -0.43
C HIS A 37 6.98 17.32 -1.48
N TYR A 38 6.01 16.54 -1.01
CA TYR A 38 4.93 16.03 -1.85
C TYR A 38 3.61 16.08 -1.12
N ALA A 39 2.52 16.10 -1.86
CA ALA A 39 1.17 15.94 -1.34
C ALA A 39 0.36 15.03 -2.26
N ILE A 40 -0.49 14.20 -1.68
CA ILE A 40 -1.45 13.39 -2.42
C ILE A 40 -2.60 14.28 -2.84
N PHE A 41 -2.82 14.40 -4.15
CA PHE A 41 -3.87 15.25 -4.70
C PHE A 41 -5.18 14.49 -4.91
N ASP A 42 -5.09 13.30 -5.47
CA ASP A 42 -6.19 12.37 -5.67
C ASP A 42 -5.69 10.90 -5.64
N GLU A 43 -6.56 9.94 -5.94
CA GLU A 43 -6.22 8.50 -5.90
C GLU A 43 -5.08 8.11 -6.85
N THR A 44 -4.85 8.88 -7.90
CA THR A 44 -3.90 8.56 -8.97
C THR A 44 -2.81 9.60 -9.15
N SER A 45 -2.91 10.74 -8.46
CA SER A 45 -2.01 11.88 -8.66
C SER A 45 -1.47 12.42 -7.36
N PHE A 46 -0.22 12.83 -7.42
CA PHE A 46 0.42 13.60 -6.36
C PHE A 46 1.14 14.82 -6.95
N ILE A 47 1.30 15.83 -6.14
CA ILE A 47 2.05 17.04 -6.49
C ILE A 47 3.36 17.06 -5.71
N VAL A 48 4.40 17.54 -6.36
CA VAL A 48 5.72 17.70 -5.73
C VAL A 48 6.13 19.17 -5.73
N GLY A 49 6.90 19.55 -4.76
CA GLY A 49 7.37 20.94 -4.65
C GLY A 49 8.80 21.05 -4.11
N PRO A 50 9.56 22.00 -4.66
CA PRO A 50 9.29 22.84 -5.84
C PRO A 50 9.10 22.05 -7.13
N THR A 51 8.67 22.71 -8.21
CA THR A 51 8.57 22.07 -9.53
C THR A 51 9.91 21.48 -9.94
N PRO A 52 9.99 20.21 -10.37
CA PRO A 52 11.25 19.58 -10.74
C PRO A 52 12.00 20.37 -11.82
N ASN A 53 13.29 20.56 -11.62
CA ASN A 53 14.16 21.23 -12.59
C ASN A 53 14.79 20.27 -13.62
N ALA A 54 14.59 18.97 -13.43
CA ALA A 54 15.05 17.90 -14.31
C ALA A 54 14.11 16.70 -14.22
N ASN A 55 14.32 15.72 -15.07
CA ASN A 55 13.68 14.41 -14.92
C ASN A 55 14.40 13.63 -13.81
N PHE A 56 13.65 13.20 -12.82
CA PHE A 56 14.14 12.34 -11.74
C PHE A 56 13.43 11.00 -11.80
N ASP A 57 14.15 9.93 -11.56
CA ASP A 57 13.54 8.65 -11.24
C ASP A 57 12.92 8.75 -9.83
N ALA A 58 11.77 8.12 -9.65
CA ALA A 58 11.06 8.16 -8.38
C ALA A 58 10.69 6.76 -7.91
N GLU A 59 10.83 6.54 -6.61
CA GLU A 59 10.39 5.33 -5.93
C GLU A 59 9.25 5.69 -5.00
N ILE A 60 8.11 5.01 -5.16
CA ILE A 60 6.94 5.22 -4.32
C ILE A 60 6.53 3.92 -3.65
N HIS A 61 6.34 3.98 -2.33
CA HIS A 61 5.73 2.92 -1.55
C HIS A 61 4.28 3.29 -1.22
N PHE A 62 3.34 2.52 -1.70
CA PHE A 62 1.92 2.78 -1.49
C PHE A 62 1.12 1.48 -1.38
N ALA A 63 0.01 1.53 -0.65
CA ALA A 63 -0.96 0.47 -0.62
C ALA A 63 -2.01 0.72 -1.72
N TYR A 64 -2.35 -0.30 -2.47
CA TYR A 64 -3.36 -0.22 -3.51
C TYR A 64 -4.32 -1.41 -3.44
N TYR A 65 -5.52 -1.24 -3.95
CA TYR A 65 -6.42 -2.35 -4.17
C TYR A 65 -5.93 -3.15 -5.36
N PRO A 66 -5.70 -4.46 -5.20
CA PRO A 66 -5.27 -5.30 -6.32
C PRO A 66 -6.34 -5.29 -7.43
N GLU A 67 -5.89 -5.44 -8.66
CA GLU A 67 -6.77 -5.56 -9.81
C GLU A 67 -7.73 -6.75 -9.65
N SER A 68 -8.94 -6.60 -10.18
CA SER A 68 -9.93 -7.68 -10.15
C SER A 68 -9.40 -8.96 -10.79
N ILE A 69 -9.62 -10.10 -10.16
CA ILE A 69 -9.24 -11.42 -10.70
C ILE A 69 -9.82 -11.67 -12.10
N VAL A 70 -10.96 -11.05 -12.42
CA VAL A 70 -11.60 -11.17 -13.74
C VAL A 70 -10.76 -10.50 -14.83
N THR A 71 -10.08 -9.40 -14.50
CA THR A 71 -9.23 -8.66 -15.43
C THR A 71 -7.79 -9.21 -15.45
N ALA A 72 -7.22 -9.44 -14.27
CA ALA A 72 -5.84 -9.89 -14.11
C ALA A 72 -5.67 -11.41 -14.38
N ASN A 73 -6.75 -12.19 -14.35
CA ASN A 73 -6.78 -13.67 -14.42
C ASN A 73 -6.01 -14.38 -13.29
N THR A 74 -5.28 -13.65 -12.49
CA THR A 74 -4.53 -14.15 -11.33
C THR A 74 -4.66 -13.20 -10.15
N THR A 75 -4.41 -13.70 -8.95
CA THR A 75 -4.35 -12.86 -7.75
C THR A 75 -3.25 -13.40 -6.83
N TRP A 76 -2.61 -12.52 -6.08
CA TRP A 76 -1.63 -12.92 -5.08
C TRP A 76 -2.22 -13.87 -4.03
N LEU A 77 -3.53 -13.76 -3.71
CA LEU A 77 -4.22 -14.72 -2.86
C LEU A 77 -4.23 -16.12 -3.47
N GLY A 78 -4.41 -16.25 -4.77
CA GLY A 78 -4.39 -17.56 -5.44
C GLY A 78 -2.99 -18.16 -5.53
N THR A 79 -1.93 -17.35 -5.40
CA THR A 79 -0.55 -17.83 -5.42
C THR A 79 -0.03 -18.14 -4.01
N GLU A 80 -0.32 -17.28 -3.05
CA GLU A 80 0.25 -17.34 -1.69
C GLU A 80 -0.74 -17.91 -0.65
N PHE A 81 -2.05 -17.79 -0.89
CA PHE A 81 -3.13 -18.12 0.04
C PHE A 81 -4.36 -18.69 -0.66
N ASP A 82 -4.16 -19.72 -1.46
CA ASP A 82 -5.20 -20.43 -2.21
C ASP A 82 -6.36 -20.90 -1.34
N SER A 83 -6.07 -21.34 -0.12
CA SER A 83 -7.08 -21.79 0.84
C SER A 83 -8.06 -20.66 1.26
N ALA A 84 -7.57 -19.43 1.42
CA ALA A 84 -8.43 -18.30 1.75
C ALA A 84 -9.35 -17.93 0.57
N LEU A 85 -8.81 -17.94 -0.64
CA LEU A 85 -9.58 -17.69 -1.86
C LEU A 85 -10.62 -18.79 -2.11
N LEU A 86 -10.21 -20.06 -1.98
CA LEU A 86 -11.10 -21.21 -2.17
C LEU A 86 -12.24 -21.21 -1.16
N ASN A 87 -11.95 -21.11 0.13
CA ASN A 87 -12.97 -21.14 1.16
C ASN A 87 -13.91 -19.93 1.06
N GLY A 88 -13.40 -18.74 0.76
CA GLY A 88 -14.23 -17.56 0.52
C GLY A 88 -15.19 -17.72 -0.66
N THR A 89 -14.72 -18.28 -1.76
CA THR A 89 -15.58 -18.56 -2.92
C THR A 89 -16.62 -19.63 -2.64
N LEU A 90 -16.27 -20.67 -1.87
CA LEU A 90 -17.20 -21.73 -1.47
C LEU A 90 -18.32 -21.19 -0.56
N VAL A 91 -18.01 -20.30 0.38
CA VAL A 91 -19.02 -19.64 1.21
C VAL A 91 -20.04 -18.91 0.35
N GLU A 92 -19.58 -18.09 -0.59
CA GLU A 92 -20.48 -17.31 -1.46
C GLU A 92 -21.26 -18.23 -2.42
N ALA A 93 -20.62 -19.27 -2.95
CA ALA A 93 -21.30 -20.23 -3.83
C ALA A 93 -22.43 -20.99 -3.12
N ILE A 94 -22.20 -21.45 -1.89
CA ILE A 94 -23.23 -22.17 -1.11
C ILE A 94 -24.35 -21.25 -0.68
N ARG A 95 -24.06 -20.02 -0.30
CA ARG A 95 -25.09 -18.99 -0.02
C ARG A 95 -25.94 -18.72 -1.26
N PHE A 96 -25.32 -18.59 -2.43
CA PHE A 96 -26.04 -18.40 -3.69
C PHE A 96 -26.95 -19.58 -4.03
N GLN A 97 -26.47 -20.80 -3.80
CA GLN A 97 -27.25 -22.04 -4.04
C GLN A 97 -28.32 -22.30 -2.98
N LYS A 98 -28.43 -21.47 -1.94
CA LYS A 98 -29.28 -21.71 -0.77
C LYS A 98 -29.01 -23.06 -0.13
N GLY A 99 -27.73 -23.41 0.02
CA GLY A 99 -27.27 -24.65 0.60
C GLY A 99 -27.67 -24.81 2.07
N GLU A 100 -27.50 -26.00 2.60
CA GLU A 100 -27.87 -26.33 3.98
C GLU A 100 -27.08 -25.49 4.99
N PRO A 101 -27.70 -25.04 6.09
CA PRO A 101 -27.04 -24.19 7.09
C PRO A 101 -25.76 -24.77 7.67
N ASP A 102 -25.70 -26.08 7.85
CA ASP A 102 -24.53 -26.78 8.39
C ASP A 102 -23.31 -26.65 7.45
N MET A 103 -23.54 -26.72 6.14
CA MET A 103 -22.49 -26.56 5.14
C MET A 103 -22.01 -25.11 5.07
N VAL A 104 -22.92 -24.15 5.19
CA VAL A 104 -22.55 -22.73 5.26
C VAL A 104 -21.68 -22.47 6.49
N ALA A 105 -22.09 -22.98 7.66
CA ALA A 105 -21.31 -22.83 8.90
C ALA A 105 -19.93 -23.47 8.82
N LEU A 106 -19.82 -24.66 8.17
CA LEU A 106 -18.55 -25.35 7.98
C LEU A 106 -17.57 -24.48 7.16
N TYR A 107 -17.99 -23.99 6.00
CA TYR A 107 -17.13 -23.17 5.13
C TYR A 107 -16.85 -21.79 5.71
N ASP A 108 -17.79 -21.17 6.44
CA ASP A 108 -17.53 -19.93 7.19
C ASP A 108 -16.40 -20.13 8.22
N ASN A 109 -16.41 -21.25 8.96
CA ASN A 109 -15.33 -21.56 9.90
C ASN A 109 -13.98 -21.78 9.21
N MET A 110 -13.96 -22.53 8.10
CA MET A 110 -12.73 -22.75 7.32
C MET A 110 -12.17 -21.45 6.75
N TYR A 111 -13.05 -20.57 6.28
CA TYR A 111 -12.67 -19.24 5.79
C TYR A 111 -12.10 -18.37 6.91
N ALA A 112 -12.74 -18.33 8.07
CA ALA A 112 -12.26 -17.59 9.24
C ALA A 112 -10.87 -18.06 9.69
N GLN A 113 -10.61 -19.38 9.69
CA GLN A 113 -9.28 -19.93 9.98
C GLN A 113 -8.24 -19.51 8.94
N SER A 114 -8.58 -19.54 7.65
CA SER A 114 -7.70 -19.11 6.57
C SER A 114 -7.35 -17.61 6.68
N LEU A 115 -8.34 -16.78 7.03
CA LEU A 115 -8.12 -15.34 7.27
C LEU A 115 -7.24 -15.07 8.49
N ALA A 116 -7.37 -15.88 9.56
CA ALA A 116 -6.53 -15.75 10.75
C ALA A 116 -5.05 -16.03 10.42
N LEU A 117 -4.78 -17.04 9.59
CA LEU A 117 -3.42 -17.32 9.10
C LEU A 117 -2.86 -16.18 8.25
N LEU A 118 -3.67 -15.62 7.35
CA LEU A 118 -3.30 -14.47 6.52
C LEU A 118 -2.96 -13.24 7.38
N LYS A 119 -3.78 -12.97 8.40
CA LYS A 119 -3.54 -11.88 9.34
C LYS A 119 -2.24 -12.07 10.12
N ASN A 120 -1.98 -13.26 10.61
CA ASN A 120 -0.75 -13.57 11.35
C ASN A 120 0.51 -13.34 10.50
N LEU A 121 0.46 -13.63 9.20
CA LEU A 121 1.57 -13.34 8.30
C LEU A 121 1.77 -11.84 8.11
N GLY A 122 0.69 -11.08 7.93
CA GLY A 122 0.73 -9.61 7.84
C GLY A 122 1.31 -8.98 9.09
N ASP A 123 0.82 -9.40 10.27
CA ASP A 123 1.32 -8.92 11.56
C ASP A 123 2.80 -9.30 11.79
N GLY A 124 3.24 -10.47 11.31
CA GLY A 124 4.64 -10.89 11.37
C GLY A 124 5.56 -9.96 10.59
N LYS A 125 5.17 -9.61 9.35
CA LYS A 125 5.94 -8.66 8.53
C LYS A 125 6.00 -7.26 9.16
N LEU A 126 4.90 -6.78 9.72
CA LEU A 126 4.85 -5.49 10.41
C LEU A 126 5.74 -5.44 11.66
N ARG A 127 5.84 -6.57 12.41
CA ARG A 127 6.72 -6.66 13.58
C ARG A 127 8.20 -6.59 13.22
N GLU A 128 8.61 -7.16 12.10
CA GLU A 128 9.99 -7.04 11.62
C GLU A 128 10.35 -5.58 11.35
N ASP A 129 9.48 -4.84 10.68
CA ASP A 129 9.67 -3.43 10.40
C ASP A 129 9.69 -2.57 11.68
N THR A 130 8.83 -2.88 12.65
CA THR A 130 8.81 -2.20 13.96
C THR A 130 10.09 -2.44 14.73
N TYR A 131 10.66 -3.65 14.68
CA TYR A 131 11.93 -3.95 15.33
C TYR A 131 13.11 -3.19 14.71
N ARG A 132 13.11 -3.01 13.40
CA ARG A 132 14.11 -2.19 12.69
C ARG A 132 13.90 -0.69 12.93
N GLY A 133 12.67 -0.24 13.06
CA GLY A 133 12.32 1.16 13.39
C GLY A 133 12.67 1.58 14.82
N GLY A 134 12.96 0.60 15.70
CA GLY A 134 13.38 0.83 17.07
C GLY A 134 14.85 1.21 17.26
N GLN A 135 15.60 1.47 16.19
CA GLN A 135 16.93 2.04 16.35
C GLN A 135 16.82 3.41 17.01
N VAL A 136 17.42 3.51 18.20
CA VAL A 136 17.55 4.74 18.95
C VAL A 136 18.12 5.82 18.03
N LYS A 137 17.35 6.86 17.75
CA LYS A 137 17.91 8.06 17.14
C LYS A 137 18.95 8.61 18.12
N VAL A 138 20.22 8.40 17.84
CA VAL A 138 21.30 9.08 18.54
C VAL A 138 21.20 10.54 18.07
N GLU A 139 20.69 11.41 18.95
CA GLU A 139 20.82 12.85 18.74
C GLU A 139 22.32 13.16 18.69
N THR A 140 22.83 13.46 17.53
CA THR A 140 24.16 14.05 17.38
C THR A 140 24.07 15.46 17.89
N ALA A 141 24.78 15.70 19.01
CA ALA A 141 24.97 17.01 19.63
C ALA A 141 25.66 17.99 18.66
#